data_67005b096afc4cb13e7be569e7137979
#
_entry.id   67005b096afc4cb13e7be569e7137979
#
_cell.length_a   1.000
_cell.length_b   1.000
_cell.length_c   1.000
_cell.angle_alpha   90.00
_cell.angle_beta   90.00
_cell.angle_gamma   90.00
#
_symmetry.space_group_name_H-M   'P 1'
#
loop_
_entity.id
_entity.type
_entity.pdbx_description
1 polymer ?
#
loop_
_entity_poly.entity_id
_entity_poly.type
_entity_poly.pdbx_seq_one_letter_code
_entity_poly.pdbx_strand_id
1 'polypeptide(L)'
;MTSFTVSIIILTCLISFVSFNNYKVTDALIFWPPAISIKHQYWRFLTCGLIHADFMHLAFNMFTFYFFGRALENYYMGVLGLQHYYFLILYISAIIVANIPTYIKRHDDYNYRSLGASGAVVAVQFAFILIDPWETLWLWGIKMPSILFVILFLAYTIYMNKRGGDNVNHDAHLWGAIYGVIFTIAVRPEAASIFLEQIKHPRF
;
A
#
# COMPACT_ATOMS: atom_id res chain seq x y z
N MET A 1 -7.50 5.78 21.90
CA MET A 1 -8.11 5.83 20.55
C MET A 1 -7.97 4.47 19.88
N THR A 2 -9.00 4.00 19.19
CA THR A 2 -8.92 2.79 18.37
C THR A 2 -8.00 3.06 17.18
N SER A 3 -7.06 2.16 16.92
CA SER A 3 -6.13 2.29 15.79
C SER A 3 -6.84 2.03 14.47
N PHE A 4 -6.70 2.92 13.52
CA PHE A 4 -7.20 2.70 12.15
C PHE A 4 -6.51 1.51 11.48
N THR A 5 -5.22 1.32 11.72
CA THR A 5 -4.47 0.14 11.23
C THR A 5 -5.17 -1.16 11.62
N VAL A 6 -5.49 -1.32 12.90
CA VAL A 6 -6.15 -2.55 13.40
C VAL A 6 -7.55 -2.69 12.83
N SER A 7 -8.32 -1.60 12.76
CA SER A 7 -9.68 -1.61 12.22
C SER A 7 -9.70 -2.00 10.74
N ILE A 8 -8.76 -1.48 9.94
CA ILE A 8 -8.60 -1.82 8.52
C ILE A 8 -8.21 -3.30 8.36
N ILE A 9 -7.28 -3.80 9.18
CA ILE A 9 -6.86 -5.20 9.14
C ILE A 9 -8.06 -6.12 9.40
N ILE A 10 -8.83 -5.87 10.46
CA ILE A 10 -10.00 -6.67 10.80
C ILE A 10 -11.00 -6.68 9.64
N LEU A 11 -11.35 -5.52 9.11
CA LEU A 11 -12.29 -5.39 7.99
C LEU A 11 -11.79 -6.15 6.75
N THR A 12 -10.52 -5.96 6.39
CA THR A 12 -9.90 -6.60 5.23
C THR A 12 -9.83 -8.12 5.38
N CYS A 13 -9.46 -8.61 6.56
CA CYS A 13 -9.48 -10.04 6.85
C CYS A 13 -10.89 -10.64 6.70
N LEU A 14 -11.91 -10.03 7.32
CA LEU A 14 -13.28 -10.51 7.24
C LEU A 14 -13.77 -10.61 5.79
N ILE A 15 -13.56 -9.57 4.99
CA ILE A 15 -14.01 -9.54 3.58
C ILE A 15 -13.20 -10.54 2.73
N SER A 16 -11.87 -10.64 2.93
CA SER A 16 -11.03 -11.60 2.21
C SER A 16 -11.42 -13.05 2.51
N PHE A 17 -11.70 -13.40 3.78
CA PHE A 17 -12.17 -14.75 4.13
C PHE A 17 -13.50 -15.10 3.48
N VAL A 18 -14.43 -14.15 3.39
CA VAL A 18 -15.69 -14.35 2.65
C VAL A 18 -15.40 -14.56 1.16
N SER A 19 -14.48 -13.80 0.58
CA SER A 19 -14.15 -13.86 -0.86
C SER A 19 -13.46 -15.18 -1.25
N PHE A 20 -12.63 -15.77 -0.38
CA PHE A 20 -11.97 -17.06 -0.65
C PHE A 20 -12.92 -18.19 -0.98
N ASN A 21 -14.12 -18.17 -0.39
CA ASN A 21 -15.13 -19.20 -0.55
C ASN A 21 -16.34 -18.76 -1.41
N ASN A 22 -16.30 -17.53 -1.93
CA ASN A 22 -17.44 -16.97 -2.67
C ASN A 22 -16.98 -16.19 -3.91
N TYR A 23 -16.95 -16.89 -5.05
CA TYR A 23 -16.56 -16.29 -6.33
C TYR A 23 -17.40 -15.05 -6.70
N LYS A 24 -18.70 -15.02 -6.35
CA LYS A 24 -19.57 -13.87 -6.66
C LYS A 24 -19.10 -12.61 -5.92
N VAL A 25 -18.64 -12.75 -4.67
CA VAL A 25 -18.06 -11.66 -3.90
C VAL A 25 -16.75 -11.20 -4.53
N THR A 26 -15.87 -12.14 -4.86
CA THR A 26 -14.60 -11.84 -5.53
C THR A 26 -14.84 -11.11 -6.86
N ASP A 27 -15.73 -11.62 -7.71
CA ASP A 27 -16.03 -10.99 -9.01
C ASP A 27 -16.67 -9.60 -8.88
N ALA A 28 -17.47 -9.37 -7.84
CA ALA A 28 -18.09 -8.07 -7.58
C ALA A 28 -17.07 -7.01 -7.10
N LEU A 29 -16.03 -7.41 -6.37
CA LEU A 29 -15.09 -6.51 -5.70
C LEU A 29 -13.74 -6.34 -6.43
N ILE A 30 -13.35 -7.31 -7.26
CA ILE A 30 -12.04 -7.32 -7.95
C ILE A 30 -11.87 -6.13 -8.88
N PHE A 31 -10.67 -5.60 -8.98
CA PHE A 31 -10.31 -4.57 -9.95
C PHE A 31 -10.36 -5.16 -11.36
N TRP A 32 -11.37 -4.78 -12.11
CA TRP A 32 -11.58 -5.17 -13.50
C TRP A 32 -11.81 -3.92 -14.36
N PRO A 33 -10.75 -3.43 -15.02
CA PRO A 33 -10.80 -2.18 -15.75
C PRO A 33 -11.95 -2.04 -16.77
N PRO A 34 -12.30 -3.07 -17.59
CA PRO A 34 -13.45 -2.97 -18.50
C PRO A 34 -14.80 -2.75 -17.81
N ALA A 35 -15.00 -3.31 -16.59
CA ALA A 35 -16.22 -3.06 -15.84
C ALA A 35 -16.28 -1.62 -15.30
N ILE A 36 -15.13 -1.02 -15.04
CA ILE A 36 -15.05 0.38 -14.61
C ILE A 36 -15.37 1.30 -15.81
N SER A 37 -14.75 1.06 -16.98
CA SER A 37 -14.93 1.93 -18.16
C SER A 37 -16.32 1.80 -18.79
N ILE A 38 -16.85 0.58 -18.93
CA ILE A 38 -18.09 0.31 -19.67
C ILE A 38 -19.32 0.34 -18.76
N LYS A 39 -19.20 -0.22 -17.53
CA LYS A 39 -20.32 -0.36 -16.59
C LYS A 39 -20.31 0.68 -15.46
N HIS A 40 -19.34 1.62 -15.48
CA HIS A 40 -19.16 2.68 -14.48
C HIS A 40 -19.04 2.15 -13.03
N GLN A 41 -18.42 0.96 -12.86
CA GLN A 41 -18.25 0.31 -11.56
C GLN A 41 -17.04 0.88 -10.80
N TYR A 42 -17.03 2.18 -10.52
CA TYR A 42 -15.90 2.91 -9.92
C TYR A 42 -15.52 2.43 -8.52
N TRP A 43 -16.45 1.81 -7.78
CA TRP A 43 -16.15 1.22 -6.47
C TRP A 43 -15.03 0.18 -6.51
N ARG A 44 -14.78 -0.46 -7.67
CA ARG A 44 -13.72 -1.45 -7.86
C ARG A 44 -12.31 -0.89 -7.63
N PHE A 45 -12.12 0.43 -7.78
CA PHE A 45 -10.87 1.06 -7.38
C PHE A 45 -10.57 0.89 -5.89
N LEU A 46 -11.59 0.93 -5.03
CA LEU A 46 -11.44 0.82 -3.59
C LEU A 46 -11.61 -0.62 -3.11
N THR A 47 -12.64 -1.31 -3.59
CA THR A 47 -13.02 -2.63 -3.06
C THR A 47 -12.01 -3.73 -3.37
N CYS A 48 -11.22 -3.59 -4.44
CA CYS A 48 -10.13 -4.52 -4.74
C CYS A 48 -9.09 -4.62 -3.62
N GLY A 49 -8.90 -3.55 -2.86
CA GLY A 49 -8.01 -3.53 -1.69
C GLY A 49 -8.54 -4.31 -0.47
N LEU A 50 -9.80 -4.73 -0.48
CA LEU A 50 -10.43 -5.48 0.61
C LEU A 50 -10.38 -7.00 0.41
N ILE A 51 -9.94 -7.47 -0.76
CA ILE A 51 -9.90 -8.90 -1.12
C ILE A 51 -8.49 -9.30 -1.55
N HIS A 52 -8.13 -10.56 -1.32
CA HIS A 52 -6.81 -11.12 -1.61
C HIS A 52 -6.95 -12.44 -2.38
N ALA A 53 -5.90 -12.85 -3.10
CA ALA A 53 -5.92 -14.05 -3.93
C ALA A 53 -5.98 -15.34 -3.10
N ASP A 54 -5.23 -15.35 -2.01
CA ASP A 54 -5.08 -16.48 -1.10
C ASP A 54 -4.68 -16.01 0.31
N PHE A 55 -4.61 -16.98 1.23
CA PHE A 55 -4.27 -16.72 2.62
C PHE A 55 -2.86 -16.14 2.79
N MET A 56 -1.87 -16.60 2.02
CA MET A 56 -0.50 -16.10 2.14
C MET A 56 -0.38 -14.66 1.66
N HIS A 57 -1.07 -14.31 0.56
CA HIS A 57 -1.15 -12.95 0.07
C HIS A 57 -1.81 -12.01 1.11
N LEU A 58 -2.92 -12.44 1.72
CA LEU A 58 -3.58 -11.70 2.81
C LEU A 58 -2.64 -11.54 4.02
N ALA A 59 -2.07 -12.65 4.49
CA ALA A 59 -1.22 -12.67 5.69
C ALA A 59 -0.01 -11.75 5.52
N PHE A 60 0.68 -11.81 4.37
CA PHE A 60 1.83 -10.96 4.09
C PHE A 60 1.46 -9.47 4.05
N ASN A 61 0.37 -9.11 3.37
CA ASN A 61 -0.11 -7.73 3.34
C ASN A 61 -0.48 -7.21 4.73
N MET A 62 -1.27 -7.99 5.49
CA MET A 62 -1.74 -7.55 6.81
C MET A 62 -0.61 -7.51 7.85
N PHE A 63 0.34 -8.45 7.79
CA PHE A 63 1.54 -8.44 8.61
C PHE A 63 2.36 -7.17 8.35
N THR A 64 2.69 -6.89 7.10
CA THR A 64 3.43 -5.70 6.70
C THR A 64 2.68 -4.42 7.10
N PHE A 65 1.38 -4.37 6.82
CA PHE A 65 0.56 -3.23 7.17
C PHE A 65 0.44 -3.01 8.68
N TYR A 66 0.42 -4.09 9.49
CA TYR A 66 0.40 -3.97 10.94
C TYR A 66 1.62 -3.21 11.47
N PHE A 67 2.83 -3.58 11.05
CA PHE A 67 4.05 -2.93 11.53
C PHE A 67 4.18 -1.49 11.01
N PHE A 68 4.16 -1.32 9.71
CA PHE A 68 4.35 0.01 9.12
C PHE A 68 3.16 0.94 9.38
N GLY A 69 1.94 0.41 9.37
CA GLY A 69 0.73 1.18 9.61
C GLY A 69 0.68 1.70 11.05
N ARG A 70 0.96 0.84 12.04
CA ARG A 70 1.03 1.25 13.44
C ARG A 70 2.11 2.30 13.69
N ALA A 71 3.29 2.10 13.12
CA ALA A 71 4.39 3.03 13.27
C ALA A 71 4.04 4.39 12.62
N LEU A 72 3.55 4.38 11.38
CA LEU A 72 3.18 5.61 10.68
C LEU A 72 2.02 6.35 11.36
N GLU A 73 1.00 5.63 11.83
CA GLU A 73 -0.13 6.19 12.56
C GLU A 73 0.34 6.97 13.80
N ASN A 74 1.32 6.41 14.54
CA ASN A 74 1.94 7.07 15.69
C ASN A 74 2.84 8.26 15.26
N TYR A 75 3.60 8.12 14.20
CA TYR A 75 4.47 9.19 13.71
C TYR A 75 3.69 10.38 13.14
N TYR A 76 2.59 10.11 12.46
CA TYR A 76 1.72 11.19 11.99
C TYR A 76 1.22 12.06 13.14
N MET A 77 0.80 11.43 14.23
CA MET A 77 0.33 12.17 15.41
C MET A 77 1.49 12.76 16.24
N GLY A 78 2.49 11.96 16.56
CA GLY A 78 3.54 12.32 17.54
C GLY A 78 4.66 13.17 16.95
N VAL A 79 5.10 12.89 15.73
CA VAL A 79 6.23 13.58 15.10
C VAL A 79 5.77 14.70 14.18
N LEU A 80 4.76 14.43 13.34
CA LEU A 80 4.27 15.41 12.38
C LEU A 80 3.13 16.28 12.92
N GLY A 81 2.57 15.97 14.08
CA GLY A 81 1.45 16.72 14.67
C GLY A 81 0.17 16.69 13.83
N LEU A 82 0.00 15.67 12.99
CA LEU A 82 -1.16 15.50 12.13
C LEU A 82 -2.35 14.92 12.92
N GLN A 83 -3.56 15.26 12.50
CA GLN A 83 -4.75 14.60 13.02
C GLN A 83 -4.82 13.13 12.56
N HIS A 84 -5.34 12.26 13.42
CA HIS A 84 -5.40 10.81 13.21
C HIS A 84 -6.04 10.40 11.86
N TYR A 85 -7.03 11.16 11.38
CA TYR A 85 -7.72 10.86 10.12
C TYR A 85 -6.83 11.00 8.87
N TYR A 86 -5.70 11.73 8.92
CA TYR A 86 -4.78 11.80 7.76
C TYR A 86 -4.19 10.44 7.38
N PHE A 87 -3.96 9.57 8.36
CA PHE A 87 -3.55 8.19 8.09
C PHE A 87 -4.62 7.41 7.31
N LEU A 88 -5.90 7.55 7.73
CA LEU A 88 -7.01 6.90 7.04
C LEU A 88 -7.19 7.45 5.61
N ILE A 89 -7.07 8.77 5.43
CA ILE A 89 -7.13 9.40 4.10
C ILE A 89 -6.00 8.88 3.22
N LEU A 90 -4.75 8.83 3.72
CA LEU A 90 -3.63 8.27 2.98
C LEU A 90 -3.95 6.85 2.50
N TYR A 91 -4.39 5.97 3.40
CA TYR A 91 -4.62 4.56 3.05
C TYR A 91 -5.71 4.38 2.00
N ILE A 92 -6.88 5.01 2.22
CA ILE A 92 -8.03 4.91 1.30
C ILE A 92 -7.71 5.51 -0.07
N SER A 93 -7.11 6.69 -0.09
CA SER A 93 -6.75 7.35 -1.35
C SER A 93 -5.63 6.61 -2.08
N ALA A 94 -4.68 6.00 -1.35
CA ALA A 94 -3.61 5.23 -1.95
C ALA A 94 -4.12 3.98 -2.68
N ILE A 95 -5.15 3.27 -2.17
CA ILE A 95 -5.77 2.15 -2.90
C ILE A 95 -6.27 2.62 -4.27
N ILE A 96 -6.92 3.79 -4.31
CA ILE A 96 -7.48 4.34 -5.56
C ILE A 96 -6.36 4.82 -6.50
N VAL A 97 -5.49 5.70 -6.00
CA VAL A 97 -4.47 6.38 -6.81
C VAL A 97 -3.45 5.39 -7.38
N ALA A 98 -3.02 4.40 -6.60
CA ALA A 98 -2.08 3.37 -7.03
C ALA A 98 -2.61 2.54 -8.24
N ASN A 99 -3.93 2.39 -8.37
CA ASN A 99 -4.56 1.65 -9.46
C ASN A 99 -4.87 2.50 -10.71
N ILE A 100 -4.79 3.83 -10.64
CA ILE A 100 -5.09 4.70 -11.79
C ILE A 100 -4.19 4.40 -13.01
N PRO A 101 -2.85 4.28 -12.89
CA PRO A 101 -2.00 3.99 -14.02
C PRO A 101 -2.28 2.63 -14.67
N THR A 102 -2.59 1.63 -13.85
CA THR A 102 -3.02 0.32 -14.35
C THR A 102 -4.34 0.42 -15.09
N TYR A 103 -5.30 1.19 -14.58
CA TYR A 103 -6.56 1.45 -15.28
C TYR A 103 -6.33 2.09 -16.65
N ILE A 104 -5.51 3.12 -16.75
CA ILE A 104 -5.20 3.81 -18.01
C ILE A 104 -4.59 2.84 -19.04
N LYS A 105 -3.71 1.94 -18.59
CA LYS A 105 -3.04 0.95 -19.44
C LYS A 105 -3.93 -0.23 -19.86
N ARG A 106 -4.96 -0.58 -19.06
CA ARG A 106 -5.71 -1.83 -19.17
C ARG A 106 -7.23 -1.66 -19.24
N HIS A 107 -7.71 -0.43 -19.53
CA HIS A 107 -9.14 -0.10 -19.50
C HIS A 107 -10.00 -0.91 -20.48
N ASP A 108 -9.40 -1.48 -21.52
CA ASP A 108 -10.00 -2.34 -22.54
C ASP A 108 -9.51 -3.79 -22.54
N ASP A 109 -8.63 -4.15 -21.58
CA ASP A 109 -8.11 -5.52 -21.46
C ASP A 109 -9.06 -6.40 -20.62
N TYR A 110 -9.88 -7.17 -21.28
CA TYR A 110 -10.89 -8.05 -20.67
C TYR A 110 -10.29 -9.19 -19.82
N ASN A 111 -9.03 -9.54 -20.07
CA ASN A 111 -8.34 -10.62 -19.38
C ASN A 111 -7.62 -10.11 -18.12
N TYR A 112 -7.42 -8.80 -17.98
CA TYR A 112 -6.72 -8.24 -16.85
C TYR A 112 -7.64 -8.11 -15.61
N ARG A 113 -7.17 -8.67 -14.50
CA ARG A 113 -7.80 -8.53 -13.19
C ARG A 113 -6.72 -8.43 -12.12
N SER A 114 -6.93 -7.62 -11.10
CA SER A 114 -6.04 -7.53 -9.94
C SER A 114 -6.81 -7.30 -8.65
N LEU A 115 -6.17 -7.62 -7.54
CA LEU A 115 -6.73 -7.48 -6.20
C LEU A 115 -5.61 -7.38 -5.15
N GLY A 116 -5.95 -6.90 -3.98
CA GLY A 116 -5.03 -6.76 -2.85
C GLY A 116 -4.81 -5.33 -2.41
N ALA A 117 -4.50 -5.16 -1.13
CA ALA A 117 -4.21 -3.88 -0.50
C ALA A 117 -2.81 -3.34 -0.80
N SER A 118 -1.96 -4.12 -1.50
CA SER A 118 -0.51 -3.93 -1.53
C SER A 118 -0.05 -2.55 -2.00
N GLY A 119 -0.75 -1.92 -2.96
CA GLY A 119 -0.44 -0.54 -3.39
C GLY A 119 -0.54 0.47 -2.24
N ALA A 120 -1.58 0.36 -1.40
CA ALA A 120 -1.73 1.21 -0.22
C ALA A 120 -0.76 0.81 0.92
N VAL A 121 -0.47 -0.47 1.09
CA VAL A 121 0.53 -0.94 2.06
C VAL A 121 1.90 -0.37 1.71
N VAL A 122 2.28 -0.38 0.43
CA VAL A 122 3.53 0.23 -0.04
C VAL A 122 3.51 1.75 0.15
N ALA A 123 2.37 2.43 -0.09
CA ALA A 123 2.26 3.87 0.19
C ALA A 123 2.54 4.19 1.68
N VAL A 124 2.00 3.39 2.59
CA VAL A 124 2.25 3.51 4.03
C VAL A 124 3.72 3.26 4.38
N GLN A 125 4.36 2.26 3.77
CA GLN A 125 5.79 2.00 3.96
C GLN A 125 6.65 3.19 3.53
N PHE A 126 6.38 3.76 2.36
CA PHE A 126 7.17 4.88 1.84
C PHE A 126 6.92 6.19 2.60
N ALA A 127 5.69 6.42 3.08
CA ALA A 127 5.39 7.51 3.99
C ALA A 127 6.13 7.36 5.34
N PHE A 128 6.23 6.13 5.86
CA PHE A 128 7.00 5.84 7.07
C PHE A 128 8.50 6.12 6.91
N ILE A 129 9.10 5.63 5.82
CA ILE A 129 10.55 5.77 5.57
C ILE A 129 10.95 7.23 5.35
N LEU A 130 10.04 8.06 4.84
CA LEU A 130 10.27 9.49 4.75
C LEU A 130 10.48 10.16 6.13
N ILE A 131 9.95 9.54 7.20
CA ILE A 131 10.03 10.07 8.57
C ILE A 131 11.15 9.39 9.37
N ASP A 132 11.30 8.07 9.23
CA ASP A 132 12.35 7.29 9.91
C ASP A 132 13.00 6.25 8.97
N PRO A 133 13.98 6.69 8.14
CA PRO A 133 14.65 5.81 7.19
C PRO A 133 15.58 4.78 7.86
N TRP A 134 16.00 5.01 9.10
CA TRP A 134 16.97 4.18 9.81
C TRP A 134 16.34 3.23 10.83
N GLU A 135 15.00 3.24 10.98
CA GLU A 135 14.31 2.29 11.83
C GLU A 135 14.67 0.85 11.44
N THR A 136 15.03 0.05 12.44
CA THR A 136 15.47 -1.33 12.23
C THR A 136 14.29 -2.26 12.04
N LEU A 137 14.17 -2.82 10.84
CA LEU A 137 13.19 -3.86 10.54
C LEU A 137 13.76 -5.24 10.88
N TRP A 138 12.92 -6.06 11.51
CA TRP A 138 13.18 -7.48 11.70
C TRP A 138 12.36 -8.29 10.70
N LEU A 139 13.01 -8.76 9.64
CA LEU A 139 12.37 -9.53 8.58
C LEU A 139 12.96 -10.94 8.59
N TRP A 140 12.17 -11.92 9.04
CA TRP A 140 12.59 -13.33 9.10
C TRP A 140 13.94 -13.59 9.74
N GLY A 141 14.24 -12.90 10.84
CA GLY A 141 15.52 -13.02 11.55
C GLY A 141 16.66 -12.16 11.02
N ILE A 142 16.45 -11.42 9.94
CA ILE A 142 17.42 -10.48 9.38
C ILE A 142 17.07 -9.07 9.86
N LYS A 143 18.05 -8.41 10.46
CA LYS A 143 17.95 -6.98 10.80
C LYS A 143 18.46 -6.14 9.65
N MET A 144 17.66 -5.17 9.23
CA MET A 144 18.08 -4.20 8.22
C MET A 144 17.41 -2.85 8.44
N PRO A 145 18.06 -1.73 8.09
CA PRO A 145 17.42 -0.41 8.07
C PRO A 145 16.23 -0.39 7.10
N SER A 146 15.16 0.30 7.46
CA SER A 146 13.95 0.40 6.64
C SER A 146 14.22 0.97 5.24
N ILE A 147 15.15 1.90 5.12
CA ILE A 147 15.56 2.46 3.81
C ILE A 147 16.18 1.40 2.89
N LEU A 148 17.01 0.49 3.43
CA LEU A 148 17.61 -0.58 2.63
C LEU A 148 16.54 -1.54 2.11
N PHE A 149 15.61 -1.94 2.98
CA PHE A 149 14.48 -2.78 2.59
C PHE A 149 13.71 -2.16 1.41
N VAL A 150 13.40 -0.87 1.50
CA VAL A 150 12.62 -0.16 0.48
C VAL A 150 13.36 -0.03 -0.84
N ILE A 151 14.66 0.27 -0.80
CA ILE A 151 15.47 0.32 -2.02
C ILE A 151 15.46 -1.05 -2.72
N LEU A 152 15.67 -2.14 -1.98
CA LEU A 152 15.63 -3.50 -2.52
C LEU A 152 14.24 -3.86 -3.06
N PHE A 153 13.18 -3.53 -2.32
CA PHE A 153 11.81 -3.75 -2.74
C PHE A 153 11.47 -2.97 -4.03
N LEU A 154 11.88 -1.70 -4.11
CA LEU A 154 11.65 -0.88 -5.29
C LEU A 154 12.42 -1.41 -6.51
N ALA A 155 13.69 -1.78 -6.33
CA ALA A 155 14.49 -2.39 -7.38
C ALA A 155 13.85 -3.69 -7.90
N TYR A 156 13.40 -4.56 -6.98
CA TYR A 156 12.65 -5.77 -7.32
C TYR A 156 11.35 -5.45 -8.09
N THR A 157 10.56 -4.51 -7.60
CA THR A 157 9.29 -4.10 -8.23
C THR A 157 9.51 -3.57 -9.65
N ILE A 158 10.53 -2.72 -9.85
CA ILE A 158 10.87 -2.19 -11.18
C ILE A 158 11.35 -3.31 -12.12
N TYR A 159 12.19 -4.22 -11.61
CA TYR A 159 12.68 -5.37 -12.38
C TYR A 159 11.52 -6.28 -12.82
N MET A 160 10.64 -6.65 -11.90
CA MET A 160 9.51 -7.54 -12.19
C MET A 160 8.46 -6.88 -13.08
N ASN A 161 8.23 -5.55 -12.94
CA ASN A 161 7.35 -4.82 -13.84
C ASN A 161 7.81 -4.86 -15.30
N LYS A 162 9.13 -4.89 -15.54
CA LYS A 162 9.72 -5.01 -16.87
C LYS A 162 9.73 -6.46 -17.37
N ARG A 163 10.05 -7.41 -16.48
CA ARG A 163 10.16 -8.83 -16.81
C ARG A 163 8.79 -9.45 -17.09
N GLY A 164 7.77 -9.09 -16.30
CA GLY A 164 6.48 -9.77 -16.27
C GLY A 164 6.60 -11.22 -15.78
N GLY A 165 5.54 -11.99 -15.96
CA GLY A 165 5.54 -13.43 -15.68
C GLY A 165 5.02 -13.82 -14.30
N ASP A 166 4.59 -12.87 -13.50
CA ASP A 166 3.82 -13.09 -12.28
C ASP A 166 2.46 -12.35 -12.34
N ASN A 167 1.60 -12.63 -11.38
CA ASN A 167 0.26 -12.03 -11.29
C ASN A 167 0.23 -10.81 -10.35
N VAL A 168 1.37 -10.14 -10.14
CA VAL A 168 1.49 -8.99 -9.24
C VAL A 168 1.33 -7.69 -10.02
N ASN A 169 0.52 -6.78 -9.51
CA ASN A 169 0.38 -5.44 -10.07
C ASN A 169 1.54 -4.53 -9.59
N HIS A 170 2.71 -4.69 -10.23
CA HIS A 170 3.90 -3.90 -9.91
C HIS A 170 3.74 -2.40 -10.20
N ASP A 171 2.90 -2.02 -11.16
CA ASP A 171 2.54 -0.61 -11.36
C ASP A 171 1.90 -0.02 -10.11
N ALA A 172 0.95 -0.74 -9.48
CA ALA A 172 0.31 -0.27 -8.27
C ALA A 172 1.29 -0.12 -7.09
N HIS A 173 2.30 -0.99 -6.98
CA HIS A 173 3.35 -0.85 -5.98
C HIS A 173 4.19 0.41 -6.21
N LEU A 174 4.65 0.64 -7.44
CA LEU A 174 5.47 1.81 -7.78
C LEU A 174 4.69 3.12 -7.53
N TRP A 175 3.45 3.19 -8.02
CA TRP A 175 2.64 4.39 -7.86
C TRP A 175 2.15 4.59 -6.43
N GLY A 176 1.93 3.50 -5.69
CA GLY A 176 1.70 3.54 -4.25
C GLY A 176 2.88 4.16 -3.50
N ALA A 177 4.11 3.73 -3.80
CA ALA A 177 5.34 4.28 -3.23
C ALA A 177 5.46 5.80 -3.46
N ILE A 178 5.31 6.23 -4.71
CA ILE A 178 5.36 7.64 -5.09
C ILE A 178 4.26 8.43 -4.37
N TYR A 179 3.04 7.89 -4.35
CA TYR A 179 1.91 8.55 -3.72
C TYR A 179 2.09 8.74 -2.21
N GLY A 180 2.59 7.72 -1.50
CA GLY A 180 2.85 7.80 -0.06
C GLY A 180 3.79 8.94 0.31
N VAL A 181 4.87 9.11 -0.46
CA VAL A 181 5.82 10.23 -0.31
C VAL A 181 5.15 11.57 -0.61
N ILE A 182 4.51 11.69 -1.77
CA ILE A 182 3.86 12.95 -2.21
C ILE A 182 2.77 13.36 -1.22
N PHE A 183 1.91 12.43 -0.80
CA PHE A 183 0.84 12.72 0.15
C PHE A 183 1.41 13.25 1.47
N THR A 184 2.42 12.58 2.04
CA THR A 184 2.99 12.96 3.32
C THR A 184 3.64 14.34 3.27
N ILE A 185 4.38 14.66 2.20
CA ILE A 185 4.95 15.99 1.99
C ILE A 185 3.87 17.06 1.75
N ALA A 186 2.80 16.71 1.03
CA ALA A 186 1.71 17.64 0.74
C ALA A 186 0.95 18.05 2.00
N VAL A 187 0.70 17.09 2.92
CA VAL A 187 0.00 17.38 4.19
C VAL A 187 0.95 17.93 5.27
N ARG A 188 2.24 17.65 5.17
CA ARG A 188 3.27 18.10 6.11
C ARG A 188 4.62 18.29 5.39
N PRO A 189 4.89 19.50 4.83
CA PRO A 189 6.12 19.77 4.07
C PRO A 189 7.41 19.51 4.85
N GLU A 190 7.37 19.67 6.18
CA GLU A 190 8.51 19.42 7.06
C GLU A 190 8.99 17.95 7.03
N ALA A 191 8.16 17.02 6.58
CA ALA A 191 8.56 15.61 6.41
C ALA A 191 9.76 15.48 5.44
N ALA A 192 9.85 16.31 4.41
CA ALA A 192 10.98 16.31 3.48
C ALA A 192 12.28 16.75 4.17
N SER A 193 12.24 17.79 5.00
CA SER A 193 13.43 18.26 5.75
C SER A 193 13.83 17.27 6.83
N ILE A 194 12.87 16.61 7.49
CA ILE A 194 13.14 15.52 8.45
C ILE A 194 13.90 14.39 7.75
N PHE A 195 13.44 13.94 6.58
CA PHE A 195 14.10 12.91 5.80
C PHE A 195 15.54 13.28 5.44
N LEU A 196 15.75 14.49 4.89
CA LEU A 196 17.07 14.96 4.50
C LEU A 196 18.04 15.04 5.69
N GLU A 197 17.55 15.44 6.86
CA GLU A 197 18.35 15.48 8.06
C GLU A 197 18.69 14.08 8.58
N GLN A 198 17.73 13.17 8.58
CA GLN A 198 17.94 11.77 8.97
C GLN A 198 18.97 11.07 8.05
N ILE A 199 18.95 11.33 6.74
CA ILE A 199 19.89 10.73 5.79
C ILE A 199 21.34 11.19 6.04
N LYS A 200 21.54 12.42 6.50
CA LYS A 200 22.87 12.92 6.86
C LYS A 200 23.44 12.29 8.14
N HIS A 201 22.57 11.79 9.01
CA HIS A 201 22.92 11.21 10.30
C HIS A 201 22.44 9.76 10.42
N PRO A 202 23.07 8.80 9.69
CA PRO A 202 22.67 7.40 9.74
C PRO A 202 22.80 6.82 11.15
N ARG A 203 21.80 6.02 11.55
CA ARG A 203 21.77 5.29 12.82
C ARG A 203 21.96 3.81 12.51
N PHE A 204 23.14 3.28 12.81
CA PHE A 204 23.46 1.85 12.66
C PHE A 204 23.50 1.16 14.02
#